data_d8ba6f3db116f880d7e47a90ec4f72ac
#
_entry.id   d8ba6f3db116f880d7e47a90ec4f72ac
#
_cell.length_a   1.000
_cell.length_b   1.000
_cell.length_c   1.000
_cell.angle_alpha   90.00
_cell.angle_beta   90.00
_cell.angle_gamma   90.00
#
_symmetry.space_group_name_H-M   'P 1'
#
loop_
_entity.id
_entity.type
_entity.pdbx_description
1 polymer ?
#
loop_
_entity_poly.entity_id
_entity_poly.type
_entity_poly.pdbx_seq_one_letter_code
_entity_poly.pdbx_strand_id
1 'polypeptide(L)'
;MSVTLEKLRALKRQAGTASPAEPAPPAPSHSAPAASIPAAHTPAANDGAATTSIDTLRRLLGVRERRPFVTVPRGPVDRTLPGEEIAPGLRLIEAHLPLPTPRTSLSLAFAKREGEHVDPRALLFFDTETTGLAGGTGTRAFQIGAADWHVHPLHGDGLRVRQLLITTLAAEPAMLREFATWLAPTTVLSSYNGRCYDAPLLKTRYRLARLPCPITPLDHVDLLFPTRRRYRGTWENCRLATVERELLRIVREDDLPGSQAPAAWLSYLRGGASSLLRRVCAHNHQDVVTLARLMQRLVEVHEAESNAAG
;
A
#
# COMPACT_ATOMS: atom_id res chain seq x y z
N MET A 1 11.84 24.38 15.04
CA MET A 1 12.39 23.32 15.89
C MET A 1 13.12 22.33 15.00
N SER A 2 14.45 22.25 15.13
CA SER A 2 15.29 21.39 14.28
C SER A 2 15.19 19.94 14.73
N VAL A 3 14.92 19.04 13.82
CA VAL A 3 14.87 17.59 14.08
C VAL A 3 16.31 17.09 14.07
N THR A 4 16.83 16.63 15.19
CA THR A 4 18.19 16.12 15.31
C THR A 4 18.37 14.79 14.58
N LEU A 5 19.59 14.54 14.08
CA LEU A 5 20.00 13.33 13.34
C LEU A 5 19.70 12.04 14.12
N GLU A 6 19.72 12.10 15.46
CA GLU A 6 19.36 10.97 16.34
C GLU A 6 17.88 10.60 16.28
N LYS A 7 16.98 11.60 16.19
CA LYS A 7 15.54 11.33 16.01
C LYS A 7 15.25 10.64 14.67
N LEU A 8 15.98 11.02 13.61
CA LEU A 8 15.88 10.36 12.29
C LEU A 8 16.38 8.91 12.32
N ARG A 9 17.46 8.64 13.05
CA ARG A 9 17.98 7.27 13.24
C ARG A 9 17.06 6.39 14.09
N ALA A 10 16.40 6.96 15.08
CA ALA A 10 15.41 6.25 15.89
C ALA A 10 14.15 5.90 15.08
N LEU A 11 13.68 6.81 14.25
CA LEU A 11 12.55 6.57 13.35
C LEU A 11 12.85 5.51 12.28
N LYS A 12 14.09 5.48 11.73
CA LYS A 12 14.52 4.41 10.81
C LYS A 12 14.54 3.03 11.47
N ARG A 13 14.97 2.93 12.73
CA ARG A 13 14.94 1.65 13.48
C ARG A 13 13.51 1.19 13.78
N GLN A 14 12.59 2.11 14.00
CA GLN A 14 11.17 1.77 14.18
C GLN A 14 10.47 1.33 12.88
N ALA A 15 10.96 1.76 11.72
CA ALA A 15 10.40 1.41 10.41
C ALA A 15 10.82 0.02 9.88
N GLY A 16 11.66 -0.73 10.61
CA GLY A 16 11.97 -2.14 10.29
C GLY A 16 12.76 -2.37 9.00
N THR A 17 13.55 -1.38 8.54
CA THR A 17 14.48 -1.60 7.42
C THR A 17 15.76 -2.24 7.95
N ALA A 18 16.02 -3.50 7.56
CA ALA A 18 17.31 -4.17 7.83
C ALA A 18 18.44 -3.37 7.20
N SER A 19 19.49 -3.09 7.98
CA SER A 19 20.76 -2.57 7.47
C SER A 19 21.40 -3.56 6.50
N PRO A 20 22.08 -3.11 5.43
CA PRO A 20 22.93 -3.96 4.63
C PRO A 20 24.05 -4.54 5.49
N ALA A 21 24.33 -5.83 5.32
CA ALA A 21 25.44 -6.51 5.99
C ALA A 21 26.77 -5.87 5.63
N GLU A 22 27.61 -5.67 6.64
CA GLU A 22 28.98 -5.21 6.53
C GLU A 22 29.81 -6.26 5.76
N PRO A 23 30.71 -5.89 4.84
CA PRO A 23 31.55 -6.85 4.12
C PRO A 23 32.58 -7.49 5.05
N ALA A 24 32.73 -8.79 4.96
CA ALA A 24 33.69 -9.59 5.69
C ALA A 24 35.14 -9.20 5.34
N PRO A 25 36.11 -9.32 6.28
CA PRO A 25 37.50 -8.99 6.05
C PRO A 25 38.17 -9.98 5.09
N PRO A 26 39.18 -9.57 4.30
CA PRO A 26 39.82 -10.41 3.32
C PRO A 26 40.73 -11.48 3.97
N ALA A 27 40.71 -12.68 3.41
CA ALA A 27 41.58 -13.79 3.80
C ALA A 27 43.01 -13.58 3.33
N PRO A 28 44.01 -14.15 4.03
CA PRO A 28 45.42 -13.86 3.79
C PRO A 28 45.96 -14.50 2.50
N SER A 29 46.78 -13.74 1.79
CA SER A 29 47.50 -14.11 0.59
C SER A 29 48.69 -15.05 0.91
N HIS A 30 48.75 -16.18 0.19
CA HIS A 30 49.98 -16.98 0.11
C HIS A 30 50.75 -16.60 -1.15
N SER A 31 52.05 -16.31 -0.94
CA SER A 31 53.05 -15.88 -1.89
C SER A 31 53.75 -17.04 -2.63
N ALA A 32 54.09 -16.75 -3.89
CA ALA A 32 55.28 -17.09 -4.67
C ALA A 32 55.33 -18.45 -5.39
N PRO A 33 56.19 -18.68 -6.40
CA PRO A 33 57.29 -17.85 -6.85
C PRO A 33 57.38 -17.54 -8.36
N ALA A 34 58.37 -16.71 -8.67
CA ALA A 34 58.78 -16.20 -9.96
C ALA A 34 59.41 -17.22 -10.92
N ALA A 35 59.27 -16.99 -12.24
CA ALA A 35 60.25 -17.45 -13.25
C ALA A 35 60.24 -16.51 -14.47
N SER A 36 61.36 -15.87 -14.62
CA SER A 36 62.23 -15.64 -15.83
C SER A 36 61.64 -14.96 -17.07
N ILE A 37 62.23 -13.79 -17.31
CA ILE A 37 62.30 -13.07 -18.58
C ILE A 37 63.31 -13.76 -19.51
N PRO A 38 63.16 -13.70 -20.84
CA PRO A 38 64.21 -13.12 -21.65
C PRO A 38 63.82 -12.07 -22.67
N ALA A 39 64.82 -11.35 -23.09
CA ALA A 39 64.89 -10.02 -23.64
C ALA A 39 64.57 -9.86 -25.15
N ALA A 40 64.17 -8.62 -25.43
CA ALA A 40 64.57 -7.71 -26.51
C ALA A 40 64.61 -8.18 -27.99
N HIS A 41 63.76 -7.51 -28.77
CA HIS A 41 64.15 -6.98 -30.09
C HIS A 41 63.30 -5.74 -30.43
N THR A 42 63.96 -4.60 -30.58
CA THR A 42 63.56 -3.40 -31.35
C THR A 42 64.41 -3.39 -32.66
N PRO A 43 64.17 -2.56 -33.68
CA PRO A 43 63.05 -1.70 -34.03
C PRO A 43 62.61 -1.80 -35.50
N ALA A 44 61.46 -1.20 -35.85
CA ALA A 44 61.30 -0.54 -37.14
C ALA A 44 60.20 0.52 -37.04
N ALA A 45 60.56 1.75 -37.32
CA ALA A 45 59.68 2.90 -37.47
C ALA A 45 58.77 2.69 -38.68
N ASN A 46 57.50 3.04 -38.56
CA ASN A 46 56.70 3.41 -39.68
C ASN A 46 55.67 4.48 -39.24
N ASP A 47 55.84 5.69 -39.82
CA ASP A 47 54.91 6.81 -39.75
C ASP A 47 53.53 6.38 -40.28
N GLY A 48 52.56 6.45 -39.47
CA GLY A 48 51.13 6.29 -39.85
C GLY A 48 50.29 7.00 -38.83
N ALA A 49 49.76 8.15 -39.20
CA ALA A 49 48.78 8.89 -38.37
C ALA A 49 47.67 7.99 -37.88
N ALA A 50 47.71 7.62 -36.61
CA ALA A 50 46.70 6.82 -35.96
C ALA A 50 45.42 7.61 -35.82
N THR A 51 44.50 7.51 -36.79
CA THR A 51 43.10 7.82 -36.61
C THR A 51 42.59 6.88 -35.53
N THR A 52 42.56 7.35 -34.30
CA THR A 52 41.95 6.62 -33.19
C THR A 52 40.51 6.35 -33.55
N SER A 53 40.21 5.12 -33.91
CA SER A 53 38.85 4.69 -34.26
C SER A 53 37.89 5.03 -33.10
N ILE A 54 36.73 5.58 -33.45
CA ILE A 54 35.64 5.88 -32.50
C ILE A 54 35.36 4.64 -31.60
N ASP A 55 35.53 3.44 -32.10
CA ASP A 55 35.36 2.19 -31.37
C ASP A 55 36.44 1.97 -30.31
N THR A 56 37.67 2.44 -30.54
CA THR A 56 38.75 2.38 -29.52
C THR A 56 38.48 3.37 -28.41
N LEU A 57 37.99 4.57 -28.72
CA LEU A 57 37.55 5.55 -27.74
C LEU A 57 36.33 5.07 -26.91
N ARG A 58 35.37 4.42 -27.55
CA ARG A 58 34.22 3.81 -26.85
C ARG A 58 34.65 2.71 -25.87
N ARG A 59 35.63 1.86 -26.24
CA ARG A 59 36.18 0.83 -25.35
C ARG A 59 36.92 1.44 -24.15
N LEU A 60 37.71 2.47 -24.38
CA LEU A 60 38.46 3.17 -23.33
C LEU A 60 37.55 3.91 -22.35
N LEU A 61 36.43 4.45 -22.82
CA LEU A 61 35.44 5.15 -22.00
C LEU A 61 34.43 4.23 -21.33
N GLY A 62 34.54 2.91 -21.49
CA GLY A 62 33.64 1.94 -20.86
C GLY A 62 32.17 2.07 -21.31
N VAL A 63 31.93 2.69 -22.48
CA VAL A 63 30.59 2.83 -23.04
C VAL A 63 30.12 1.45 -23.50
N ARG A 64 29.30 0.80 -22.69
CA ARG A 64 28.62 -0.45 -23.08
C ARG A 64 27.76 -0.17 -24.31
N GLU A 65 28.02 -0.87 -25.42
CA GLU A 65 27.07 -0.89 -26.52
C GLU A 65 25.70 -1.33 -26.00
N ARG A 66 24.71 -0.44 -26.16
CA ARG A 66 23.33 -0.84 -25.99
C ARG A 66 23.04 -1.87 -27.07
N ARG A 67 23.01 -3.15 -26.69
CA ARG A 67 22.45 -4.18 -27.56
C ARG A 67 21.06 -3.68 -28.00
N PRO A 68 20.75 -3.70 -29.31
CA PRO A 68 19.42 -3.34 -29.75
C PRO A 68 18.44 -4.24 -29.00
N PHE A 69 17.50 -3.63 -28.29
CA PHE A 69 16.41 -4.35 -27.69
C PHE A 69 15.64 -5.02 -28.83
N VAL A 70 15.79 -6.32 -28.97
CA VAL A 70 14.89 -7.11 -29.81
C VAL A 70 13.54 -7.02 -29.11
N THR A 71 12.68 -6.14 -29.62
CA THR A 71 11.28 -6.08 -29.23
C THR A 71 10.63 -7.34 -29.78
N VAL A 72 10.59 -8.40 -28.96
CA VAL A 72 9.70 -9.54 -29.24
C VAL A 72 8.30 -8.94 -29.32
N PRO A 73 7.55 -9.15 -30.43
CA PRO A 73 6.17 -8.69 -30.51
C PRO A 73 5.40 -9.33 -29.35
N ARG A 74 5.08 -8.54 -28.34
CA ARG A 74 4.20 -8.98 -27.27
C ARG A 74 2.79 -9.01 -27.86
N GLY A 75 2.12 -10.14 -27.77
CA GLY A 75 0.71 -10.24 -28.09
C GLY A 75 -0.13 -9.21 -27.33
N PRO A 76 -1.40 -9.03 -27.67
CA PRO A 76 -2.26 -8.03 -27.00
C PRO A 76 -2.25 -8.26 -25.49
N VAL A 77 -1.88 -7.20 -24.76
CA VAL A 77 -1.81 -7.24 -23.29
C VAL A 77 -3.21 -7.05 -22.74
N ASP A 78 -3.68 -8.00 -21.91
CA ASP A 78 -4.96 -7.83 -21.20
C ASP A 78 -4.87 -6.65 -20.23
N ARG A 79 -5.68 -5.63 -20.47
CA ARG A 79 -5.80 -4.42 -19.65
C ARG A 79 -7.17 -4.26 -19.00
N THR A 80 -8.00 -5.30 -19.05
CA THR A 80 -9.36 -5.29 -18.48
C THR A 80 -9.28 -5.14 -16.96
N LEU A 81 -9.99 -4.15 -16.42
CA LEU A 81 -10.14 -3.91 -14.99
C LEU A 81 -11.60 -4.12 -14.58
N PRO A 82 -11.85 -4.52 -13.31
CA PRO A 82 -13.20 -4.65 -12.79
C PRO A 82 -13.91 -3.29 -12.69
N GLY A 83 -15.23 -3.35 -12.49
CA GLY A 83 -16.07 -2.19 -12.24
C GLY A 83 -16.37 -1.34 -13.48
N GLU A 84 -17.06 -0.23 -13.29
CA GLU A 84 -17.49 0.71 -14.31
C GLU A 84 -16.58 1.95 -14.33
N GLU A 85 -16.30 2.51 -15.48
CA GLU A 85 -15.62 3.79 -15.60
C GLU A 85 -16.65 4.93 -15.47
N ILE A 86 -16.69 5.55 -14.30
CA ILE A 86 -17.67 6.60 -13.95
C ILE A 86 -17.23 8.02 -14.32
N ALA A 87 -15.94 8.19 -14.60
CA ALA A 87 -15.35 9.40 -15.16
C ALA A 87 -14.03 9.04 -15.88
N PRO A 88 -13.50 9.88 -16.77
CA PRO A 88 -12.27 9.57 -17.50
C PRO A 88 -11.13 9.15 -16.58
N GLY A 89 -10.73 7.87 -16.67
CA GLY A 89 -9.68 7.30 -15.85
C GLY A 89 -10.05 7.00 -14.40
N LEU A 90 -11.33 7.08 -14.01
CA LEU A 90 -11.83 6.70 -12.68
C LEU A 90 -12.83 5.54 -12.80
N ARG A 91 -12.54 4.46 -12.11
CA ARG A 91 -13.43 3.28 -12.04
C ARG A 91 -14.05 3.14 -10.66
N LEU A 92 -15.33 2.77 -10.65
CA LEU A 92 -16.06 2.33 -9.47
C LEU A 92 -16.25 0.82 -9.54
N ILE A 93 -15.85 0.13 -8.48
CA ILE A 93 -16.06 -1.32 -8.30
C ILE A 93 -16.97 -1.47 -7.10
N GLU A 94 -18.09 -2.16 -7.27
CA GLU A 94 -19.07 -2.39 -6.22
C GLU A 94 -19.29 -3.88 -5.98
N ALA A 95 -19.51 -4.23 -4.72
CA ALA A 95 -19.93 -5.56 -4.31
C ALA A 95 -20.88 -5.45 -3.11
N HIS A 96 -21.75 -6.44 -2.96
CA HIS A 96 -22.62 -6.60 -1.82
C HIS A 96 -22.40 -7.98 -1.20
N LEU A 97 -22.11 -7.99 0.10
CA LEU A 97 -21.80 -9.22 0.85
C LEU A 97 -22.94 -9.52 1.84
N PRO A 98 -23.31 -10.80 2.01
CA PRO A 98 -24.34 -11.20 2.98
C PRO A 98 -23.79 -11.17 4.41
N LEU A 99 -23.30 -10.01 4.85
CA LEU A 99 -22.88 -9.72 6.21
C LEU A 99 -23.88 -8.73 6.81
N PRO A 100 -24.88 -9.20 7.56
CA PRO A 100 -25.98 -8.37 8.00
C PRO A 100 -25.54 -7.27 8.96
N THR A 101 -26.27 -6.17 8.94
CA THR A 101 -26.07 -5.05 9.88
C THR A 101 -26.22 -5.56 11.32
N PRO A 102 -25.32 -5.24 12.26
CA PRO A 102 -25.54 -5.48 13.68
C PRO A 102 -26.88 -4.87 14.14
N ARG A 103 -27.64 -5.63 14.93
CA ARG A 103 -29.00 -5.23 15.34
C ARG A 103 -29.03 -4.10 16.36
N THR A 104 -27.94 -3.92 17.09
CA THR A 104 -27.79 -2.92 18.16
C THR A 104 -26.65 -1.98 17.83
N SER A 105 -26.65 -0.80 18.43
CA SER A 105 -25.51 0.09 18.41
C SER A 105 -24.28 -0.60 19.01
N LEU A 106 -23.11 -0.32 18.43
CA LEU A 106 -21.84 -0.92 18.83
C LEU A 106 -21.19 -0.08 19.93
N SER A 107 -20.86 -0.69 21.07
CA SER A 107 -20.12 -0.03 22.15
C SER A 107 -18.70 0.28 21.70
N LEU A 108 -18.21 1.48 21.99
CA LEU A 108 -16.82 1.89 21.75
C LEU A 108 -15.90 1.72 22.97
N ALA A 109 -16.38 1.06 24.04
CA ALA A 109 -15.61 0.82 25.24
C ALA A 109 -14.31 0.02 24.96
N PHE A 110 -14.32 -0.93 24.00
CA PHE A 110 -13.11 -1.62 23.55
C PHE A 110 -12.02 -0.64 23.06
N ALA A 111 -12.39 0.54 22.59
CA ALA A 111 -11.49 1.60 22.11
C ALA A 111 -11.16 2.64 23.22
N LYS A 112 -11.50 2.38 24.49
CA LYS A 112 -11.39 3.30 25.63
C LYS A 112 -12.29 4.54 25.49
N ARG A 113 -13.46 4.33 24.93
CA ARG A 113 -14.52 5.33 24.79
C ARG A 113 -15.75 4.81 25.53
N GLU A 114 -15.62 4.79 26.87
CA GLU A 114 -16.64 4.25 27.76
C GLU A 114 -17.95 5.05 27.63
N GLY A 115 -19.07 4.33 27.58
CA GLY A 115 -20.39 4.92 27.42
C GLY A 115 -20.73 5.45 26.03
N GLU A 116 -19.77 5.48 25.11
CA GLU A 116 -20.01 5.87 23.74
C GLU A 116 -20.45 4.66 22.88
N HIS A 117 -21.42 4.91 22.01
CA HIS A 117 -21.95 3.94 21.08
C HIS A 117 -22.03 4.53 19.68
N VAL A 118 -21.91 3.69 18.66
CA VAL A 118 -22.03 4.08 17.27
C VAL A 118 -23.11 3.25 16.59
N ASP A 119 -23.97 3.90 15.80
CA ASP A 119 -24.87 3.20 14.90
C ASP A 119 -24.05 2.49 13.82
N PRO A 120 -24.19 1.16 13.64
CA PRO A 120 -23.49 0.44 12.57
C PRO A 120 -23.64 1.09 11.19
N ARG A 121 -24.80 1.69 10.89
CA ARG A 121 -25.06 2.36 9.61
C ARG A 121 -24.38 3.71 9.44
N ALA A 122 -23.90 4.29 10.54
CA ALA A 122 -23.07 5.50 10.49
C ALA A 122 -21.58 5.18 10.21
N LEU A 123 -21.16 3.91 10.33
CA LEU A 123 -19.78 3.51 10.11
C LEU A 123 -19.44 3.43 8.64
N LEU A 124 -18.32 4.03 8.26
CA LEU A 124 -17.65 3.80 6.98
C LEU A 124 -16.24 3.26 7.25
N PHE A 125 -16.03 2.01 6.94
CA PHE A 125 -14.72 1.37 6.96
C PHE A 125 -13.97 1.76 5.70
N PHE A 126 -12.70 2.19 5.80
CA PHE A 126 -11.95 2.58 4.62
C PHE A 126 -10.47 2.22 4.72
N ASP A 127 -9.86 2.02 3.57
CA ASP A 127 -8.45 1.74 3.36
C ASP A 127 -7.99 2.32 2.03
N THR A 128 -6.69 2.66 1.90
CA THR A 128 -6.14 3.26 0.68
C THR A 128 -4.91 2.52 0.17
N GLU A 129 -4.88 2.30 -1.16
CA GLU A 129 -3.66 1.89 -1.84
C GLU A 129 -2.92 3.12 -2.37
N THR A 130 -1.63 3.19 -2.10
CA THR A 130 -0.85 4.41 -2.30
C THR A 130 0.37 4.19 -3.20
N THR A 131 0.89 5.27 -3.78
CA THR A 131 2.09 5.22 -4.64
C THR A 131 3.39 5.03 -3.86
N GLY A 132 3.34 4.99 -2.53
CA GLY A 132 4.49 4.76 -1.66
C GLY A 132 4.16 5.01 -0.20
N LEU A 133 5.00 4.49 0.70
CA LEU A 133 4.83 4.55 2.15
C LEU A 133 5.52 5.76 2.80
N ALA A 134 6.25 6.56 2.04
CA ALA A 134 7.05 7.66 2.58
C ALA A 134 6.23 8.86 3.09
N GLY A 135 4.94 8.92 2.74
CA GLY A 135 4.10 10.08 3.05
C GLY A 135 4.49 11.33 2.26
N GLY A 136 3.98 12.49 2.69
CA GLY A 136 4.27 13.78 2.06
C GLY A 136 3.45 14.06 0.79
N THR A 137 3.73 15.21 0.15
CA THR A 137 2.95 15.72 -0.99
C THR A 137 3.11 14.89 -2.27
N GLY A 138 4.17 14.10 -2.39
CA GLY A 138 4.44 13.23 -3.54
C GLY A 138 3.67 11.92 -3.50
N THR A 139 3.21 11.48 -2.33
CA THR A 139 2.43 10.24 -2.18
C THR A 139 0.98 10.50 -2.56
N ARG A 140 0.39 9.59 -3.35
CA ARG A 140 -1.01 9.66 -3.80
C ARG A 140 -1.72 8.36 -3.44
N ALA A 141 -2.99 8.47 -3.08
CA ALA A 141 -3.88 7.32 -3.15
C ALA A 141 -4.24 7.09 -4.62
N PHE A 142 -4.05 5.88 -5.12
CA PHE A 142 -4.53 5.49 -6.44
C PHE A 142 -5.78 4.62 -6.36
N GLN A 143 -6.06 4.09 -5.17
CA GLN A 143 -7.30 3.39 -4.86
C GLN A 143 -7.77 3.79 -3.46
N ILE A 144 -9.08 3.95 -3.32
CA ILE A 144 -9.79 4.10 -2.06
C ILE A 144 -10.83 3.00 -1.99
N GLY A 145 -10.71 2.10 -1.03
CA GLY A 145 -11.75 1.13 -0.70
C GLY A 145 -12.57 1.60 0.49
N ALA A 146 -13.86 1.35 0.45
CA ALA A 146 -14.74 1.57 1.59
C ALA A 146 -15.81 0.47 1.70
N ALA A 147 -16.24 0.21 2.94
CA ALA A 147 -17.36 -0.69 3.22
C ALA A 147 -18.30 -0.03 4.23
N ASP A 148 -19.59 -0.23 4.05
CA ASP A 148 -20.64 0.25 4.95
C ASP A 148 -21.82 -0.73 4.96
N TRP A 149 -22.52 -0.82 6.07
CA TRP A 149 -23.74 -1.61 6.14
C TRP A 149 -24.89 -0.88 5.41
N HIS A 150 -25.49 -1.58 4.47
CA HIS A 150 -26.45 -1.01 3.54
C HIS A 150 -27.57 -1.99 3.20
N VAL A 151 -28.77 -1.49 3.02
CA VAL A 151 -29.90 -2.28 2.49
C VAL A 151 -29.94 -2.12 0.98
N HIS A 152 -29.51 -3.16 0.28
CA HIS A 152 -29.54 -3.16 -1.19
C HIS A 152 -30.95 -3.54 -1.68
N PRO A 153 -31.51 -2.84 -2.69
CA PRO A 153 -32.87 -3.11 -3.17
C PRO A 153 -33.12 -4.56 -3.61
N LEU A 154 -32.10 -5.20 -4.19
CA LEU A 154 -32.21 -6.58 -4.70
C LEU A 154 -31.61 -7.64 -3.78
N HIS A 155 -30.59 -7.29 -2.98
CA HIS A 155 -29.83 -8.26 -2.16
C HIS A 155 -30.16 -8.16 -0.66
N GLY A 156 -30.99 -7.20 -0.27
CA GLY A 156 -31.36 -7.01 1.14
C GLY A 156 -30.27 -6.38 1.98
N ASP A 157 -30.34 -6.64 3.30
CA ASP A 157 -29.39 -6.10 4.27
C ASP A 157 -28.04 -6.80 4.19
N GLY A 158 -26.96 -6.03 4.15
CA GLY A 158 -25.61 -6.58 4.06
C GLY A 158 -24.52 -5.51 4.08
N LEU A 159 -23.29 -5.93 3.82
CA LEU A 159 -22.14 -5.06 3.71
C LEU A 159 -21.93 -4.67 2.24
N ARG A 160 -22.08 -3.39 1.93
CA ARG A 160 -21.71 -2.83 0.64
C ARG A 160 -20.23 -2.52 0.64
N VAL A 161 -19.51 -2.95 -0.39
CA VAL A 161 -18.11 -2.61 -0.64
C VAL A 161 -18.04 -1.77 -1.90
N ARG A 162 -17.35 -0.65 -1.84
CA ARG A 162 -17.11 0.26 -2.95
C ARG A 162 -15.63 0.58 -3.05
N GLN A 163 -15.09 0.53 -4.26
CA GLN A 163 -13.69 0.87 -4.48
C GLN A 163 -13.59 1.86 -5.65
N LEU A 164 -12.86 2.94 -5.44
CA LEU A 164 -12.49 3.91 -6.46
C LEU A 164 -11.06 3.63 -6.89
N LEU A 165 -10.84 3.37 -8.17
CA LEU A 165 -9.52 3.10 -8.75
C LEU A 165 -9.24 4.10 -9.85
N ILE A 166 -8.12 4.85 -9.74
CA ILE A 166 -7.68 5.71 -10.83
C ILE A 166 -6.72 4.97 -11.76
N THR A 167 -6.98 5.11 -13.06
CA THR A 167 -6.15 4.56 -14.14
C THR A 167 -5.29 5.63 -14.83
N THR A 168 -5.45 6.87 -14.40
CA THR A 168 -4.62 8.03 -14.80
C THR A 168 -4.43 8.95 -13.60
N LEU A 169 -3.32 9.70 -13.57
CA LEU A 169 -3.08 10.69 -12.52
C LEU A 169 -4.09 11.84 -12.53
N ALA A 170 -4.64 12.18 -13.71
CA ALA A 170 -5.61 13.25 -13.88
C ALA A 170 -6.96 12.95 -13.23
N ALA A 171 -7.27 11.69 -12.97
CA ALA A 171 -8.54 11.26 -12.36
C ALA A 171 -8.60 11.46 -10.83
N GLU A 172 -7.50 11.81 -10.17
CA GLU A 172 -7.47 11.96 -8.71
C GLU A 172 -8.51 12.98 -8.18
N PRO A 173 -8.70 14.18 -8.76
CA PRO A 173 -9.73 15.08 -8.26
C PRO A 173 -11.16 14.54 -8.42
N ALA A 174 -11.43 13.73 -9.44
CA ALA A 174 -12.72 13.06 -9.61
C ALA A 174 -12.91 11.98 -8.53
N MET A 175 -11.89 11.17 -8.25
CA MET A 175 -11.91 10.18 -7.17
C MET A 175 -12.19 10.82 -5.80
N LEU A 176 -11.54 11.95 -5.50
CA LEU A 176 -11.75 12.64 -4.24
C LEU A 176 -13.18 13.21 -4.11
N ARG A 177 -13.75 13.75 -5.20
CA ARG A 177 -15.15 14.22 -5.21
C ARG A 177 -16.11 13.06 -5.01
N GLU A 178 -15.90 11.95 -5.71
CA GLU A 178 -16.75 10.76 -5.58
C GLU A 178 -16.68 10.20 -4.17
N PHE A 179 -15.49 10.06 -3.58
CA PHE A 179 -15.35 9.62 -2.20
C PHE A 179 -16.07 10.55 -1.21
N ALA A 180 -16.06 11.86 -1.46
CA ALA A 180 -16.78 12.83 -0.61
C ALA A 180 -18.31 12.59 -0.60
N THR A 181 -18.89 12.06 -1.69
CA THR A 181 -20.35 11.77 -1.76
C THR A 181 -20.74 10.61 -0.86
N TRP A 182 -19.80 9.78 -0.43
CA TRP A 182 -20.06 8.65 0.47
C TRP A 182 -20.11 9.04 1.94
N LEU A 183 -19.75 10.28 2.25
CA LEU A 183 -19.58 10.79 3.62
C LEU A 183 -20.71 11.77 3.95
N ALA A 184 -21.42 11.48 5.04
CA ALA A 184 -22.38 12.38 5.66
C ALA A 184 -21.78 13.03 6.90
N PRO A 185 -22.34 14.14 7.43
CA PRO A 185 -21.87 14.75 8.69
C PRO A 185 -21.92 13.81 9.90
N THR A 186 -22.78 12.80 9.86
CA THR A 186 -22.95 11.77 10.89
C THR A 186 -22.05 10.55 10.69
N THR A 187 -21.28 10.48 9.59
CA THR A 187 -20.40 9.34 9.32
C THR A 187 -19.29 9.25 10.36
N VAL A 188 -19.11 8.05 10.89
CA VAL A 188 -17.95 7.68 11.72
C VAL A 188 -17.01 6.84 10.88
N LEU A 189 -15.81 7.35 10.66
CA LEU A 189 -14.79 6.63 9.92
C LEU A 189 -14.20 5.49 10.76
N SER A 190 -13.92 4.37 10.14
CA SER A 190 -13.14 3.30 10.76
C SER A 190 -12.06 2.79 9.82
N SER A 191 -10.88 2.47 10.37
CA SER A 191 -9.72 2.04 9.58
C SER A 191 -8.76 1.20 10.43
N TYR A 192 -7.69 0.70 9.83
CA TYR A 192 -6.59 0.04 10.53
C TYR A 192 -5.30 0.83 10.36
N ASN A 193 -4.93 1.64 11.36
CA ASN A 193 -3.80 2.59 11.32
C ASN A 193 -4.04 3.82 10.41
N GLY A 194 -5.24 3.98 9.88
CA GLY A 194 -5.57 5.04 8.94
C GLY A 194 -5.60 6.43 9.56
N ARG A 195 -5.75 6.55 10.89
CA ARG A 195 -5.58 7.84 11.59
C ARG A 195 -4.18 8.42 11.41
N CYS A 196 -3.16 7.56 11.28
CA CYS A 196 -1.76 7.96 11.12
C CYS A 196 -1.33 8.03 9.66
N TYR A 197 -2.00 7.33 8.73
CA TYR A 197 -1.58 7.21 7.33
C TYR A 197 -2.64 7.68 6.34
N ASP A 198 -3.76 7.00 6.22
CA ASP A 198 -4.77 7.23 5.18
C ASP A 198 -5.46 8.58 5.32
N ALA A 199 -5.94 8.90 6.51
CA ALA A 199 -6.64 10.16 6.75
C ALA A 199 -5.74 11.39 6.54
N PRO A 200 -4.49 11.47 7.07
CA PRO A 200 -3.56 12.56 6.77
C PRO A 200 -3.20 12.65 5.29
N LEU A 201 -3.03 11.51 4.61
CA LEU A 201 -2.79 11.47 3.18
C LEU A 201 -3.96 12.09 2.42
N LEU A 202 -5.17 11.59 2.61
CA LEU A 202 -6.37 12.09 1.93
C LEU A 202 -6.60 13.58 2.23
N LYS A 203 -6.47 14.04 3.49
CA LYS A 203 -6.53 15.48 3.84
C LYS A 203 -5.54 16.30 3.04
N THR A 204 -4.32 15.80 2.85
CA THR A 204 -3.31 16.46 2.03
C THR A 204 -3.72 16.48 0.55
N ARG A 205 -4.27 15.37 0.03
CA ARG A 205 -4.73 15.29 -1.37
C ARG A 205 -5.89 16.23 -1.64
N TYR A 206 -6.90 16.30 -0.76
CA TYR A 206 -8.00 17.28 -0.85
C TYR A 206 -7.47 18.72 -0.90
N ARG A 207 -6.54 19.07 -0.01
CA ARG A 207 -5.92 20.41 0.03
C ARG A 207 -5.17 20.72 -1.28
N LEU A 208 -4.37 19.78 -1.80
CA LEU A 208 -3.64 19.98 -3.07
C LEU A 208 -4.57 20.07 -4.27
N ALA A 209 -5.68 19.33 -4.25
CA ALA A 209 -6.72 19.42 -5.28
C ALA A 209 -7.60 20.69 -5.14
N ARG A 210 -7.42 21.49 -4.07
CA ARG A 210 -8.24 22.66 -3.74
C ARG A 210 -9.73 22.30 -3.56
N LEU A 211 -9.99 21.13 -2.99
CA LEU A 211 -11.32 20.62 -2.69
C LEU A 211 -11.60 20.74 -1.17
N PRO A 212 -12.85 20.98 -0.76
CA PRO A 212 -13.25 20.86 0.64
C PRO A 212 -12.95 19.45 1.15
N CYS A 213 -12.36 19.34 2.33
CA CYS A 213 -12.02 18.04 2.91
C CYS A 213 -13.16 17.55 3.80
N PRO A 214 -13.92 16.50 3.41
CA PRO A 214 -15.04 16.00 4.18
C PRO A 214 -14.61 15.19 5.41
N ILE A 215 -13.37 14.73 5.46
CA ILE A 215 -12.82 13.85 6.50
C ILE A 215 -12.53 14.62 7.80
N THR A 216 -12.21 15.91 7.70
CA THR A 216 -11.70 16.68 8.84
C THR A 216 -12.66 16.76 10.03
N PRO A 217 -13.97 16.98 9.84
CA PRO A 217 -14.93 17.09 10.95
C PRO A 217 -15.40 15.72 11.47
N LEU A 218 -15.10 14.61 10.79
CA LEU A 218 -15.65 13.30 11.13
C LEU A 218 -14.92 12.65 12.29
N ASP A 219 -15.67 11.94 13.13
CA ASP A 219 -15.11 11.03 14.11
C ASP A 219 -14.42 9.85 13.45
N HIS A 220 -13.40 9.28 14.11
CA HIS A 220 -12.59 8.21 13.52
C HIS A 220 -12.16 7.18 14.57
N VAL A 221 -12.66 5.97 14.45
CA VAL A 221 -12.32 4.80 15.25
C VAL A 221 -11.23 4.00 14.54
N ASP A 222 -9.99 4.07 14.99
CA ASP A 222 -8.87 3.31 14.42
C ASP A 222 -8.70 1.99 15.18
N LEU A 223 -8.90 0.89 14.48
CA LEU A 223 -8.92 -0.46 15.08
C LEU A 223 -7.53 -1.02 15.43
N LEU A 224 -6.44 -0.41 14.94
CA LEU A 224 -5.09 -0.86 15.28
C LEU A 224 -4.79 -0.68 16.77
N PHE A 225 -5.18 0.46 17.35
CA PHE A 225 -4.82 0.76 18.75
C PHE A 225 -5.48 -0.18 19.74
N PRO A 226 -6.80 -0.46 19.69
CA PRO A 226 -7.42 -1.46 20.54
C PRO A 226 -6.88 -2.87 20.30
N THR A 227 -6.63 -3.24 19.03
CA THR A 227 -6.01 -4.53 18.69
C THR A 227 -4.63 -4.68 19.32
N ARG A 228 -3.77 -3.67 19.18
CA ARG A 228 -2.43 -3.68 19.82
C ARG A 228 -2.50 -3.72 21.33
N ARG A 229 -3.44 -3.01 21.92
CA ARG A 229 -3.59 -2.98 23.38
C ARG A 229 -3.94 -4.34 23.94
N ARG A 230 -4.75 -5.10 23.19
CA ARG A 230 -5.23 -6.41 23.61
C ARG A 230 -4.26 -7.53 23.28
N TYR A 231 -3.69 -7.55 22.09
CA TYR A 231 -3.00 -8.71 21.53
C TYR A 231 -1.48 -8.53 21.32
N ARG A 232 -0.91 -7.37 21.69
CA ARG A 232 0.55 -7.19 21.66
C ARG A 232 1.21 -8.17 22.64
N GLY A 233 2.17 -8.96 22.14
CA GLY A 233 2.84 -10.00 22.90
C GLY A 233 2.12 -11.36 22.91
N THR A 234 0.87 -11.42 22.46
CA THR A 234 0.15 -12.68 22.25
C THR A 234 0.46 -13.26 20.86
N TRP A 235 0.49 -12.40 19.85
CA TRP A 235 0.78 -12.77 18.47
C TRP A 235 2.16 -12.25 18.03
N GLU A 236 2.69 -12.82 16.96
CA GLU A 236 3.97 -12.37 16.37
C GLU A 236 4.00 -10.88 16.04
N ASN A 237 2.86 -10.34 15.61
CA ASN A 237 2.64 -8.92 15.33
C ASN A 237 1.14 -8.61 15.30
N CYS A 238 0.79 -7.33 15.16
CA CYS A 238 -0.60 -6.87 14.98
C CYS A 238 -0.81 -6.28 13.59
N ARG A 239 -0.34 -6.92 12.53
CA ARG A 239 -0.71 -6.57 11.15
C ARG A 239 -2.10 -7.09 10.85
N LEU A 240 -2.81 -6.48 9.90
CA LEU A 240 -4.19 -6.88 9.58
C LEU A 240 -4.25 -8.36 9.16
N ALA A 241 -3.33 -8.85 8.34
CA ALA A 241 -3.24 -10.25 7.97
C ALA A 241 -3.04 -11.21 9.17
N THR A 242 -2.32 -10.79 10.21
CA THR A 242 -2.19 -11.58 11.44
C THR A 242 -3.50 -11.59 12.22
N VAL A 243 -4.19 -10.46 12.30
CA VAL A 243 -5.52 -10.36 12.93
C VAL A 243 -6.53 -11.25 12.21
N GLU A 244 -6.52 -11.27 10.90
CA GLU A 244 -7.37 -12.14 10.08
C GLU A 244 -7.15 -13.61 10.46
N ARG A 245 -5.91 -14.05 10.44
CA ARG A 245 -5.55 -15.45 10.75
C ARG A 245 -5.89 -15.81 12.19
N GLU A 246 -5.46 -15.00 13.17
CA GLU A 246 -5.53 -15.35 14.58
C GLU A 246 -6.91 -15.10 15.20
N LEU A 247 -7.56 -13.99 14.86
CA LEU A 247 -8.81 -13.57 15.47
C LEU A 247 -10.06 -13.91 14.64
N LEU A 248 -9.98 -13.68 13.33
CA LEU A 248 -11.12 -13.82 12.43
C LEU A 248 -11.16 -15.15 11.69
N ARG A 249 -10.08 -15.95 11.76
CA ARG A 249 -9.93 -17.23 11.06
C ARG A 249 -10.08 -17.11 9.54
N ILE A 250 -9.61 -15.98 9.01
CA ILE A 250 -9.56 -15.71 7.57
C ILE A 250 -8.16 -16.04 7.06
N VAL A 251 -8.10 -16.85 6.01
CA VAL A 251 -6.86 -17.15 5.27
C VAL A 251 -7.03 -16.59 3.87
N ARG A 252 -6.12 -15.72 3.46
CA ARG A 252 -6.11 -15.16 2.10
C ARG A 252 -5.42 -16.14 1.17
N GLU A 253 -6.10 -16.50 0.09
CA GLU A 253 -5.51 -17.26 -1.00
C GLU A 253 -4.96 -16.27 -2.05
N ASP A 254 -3.75 -16.53 -2.55
CA ASP A 254 -3.10 -15.76 -3.62
C ASP A 254 -3.03 -14.23 -3.37
N ASP A 255 -2.83 -13.82 -2.10
CA ASP A 255 -2.75 -12.41 -1.73
C ASP A 255 -1.51 -11.73 -2.33
N LEU A 256 -1.69 -10.48 -2.79
CA LEU A 256 -0.57 -9.65 -3.23
C LEU A 256 -0.06 -8.85 -2.03
N PRO A 257 1.22 -9.00 -1.64
CA PRO A 257 1.75 -8.16 -0.57
C PRO A 257 1.52 -6.67 -0.86
N GLY A 258 0.95 -5.92 0.09
CA GLY A 258 0.62 -4.49 -0.09
C GLY A 258 1.82 -3.63 -0.55
N SER A 259 3.05 -4.06 -0.21
CA SER A 259 4.28 -3.42 -0.71
C SER A 259 4.46 -3.49 -2.23
N GLN A 260 3.74 -4.38 -2.93
CA GLN A 260 3.79 -4.53 -4.40
C GLN A 260 2.71 -3.69 -5.11
N ALA A 261 1.71 -3.18 -4.38
CA ALA A 261 0.62 -2.40 -4.93
C ALA A 261 1.08 -1.17 -5.73
N PRO A 262 2.07 -0.36 -5.26
CA PRO A 262 2.61 0.76 -6.03
C PRO A 262 3.21 0.32 -7.37
N ALA A 263 3.98 -0.78 -7.37
CA ALA A 263 4.62 -1.29 -8.57
C ALA A 263 3.61 -1.84 -9.59
N ALA A 264 2.57 -2.53 -9.11
CA ALA A 264 1.48 -3.05 -9.93
C ALA A 264 0.74 -1.91 -10.66
N TRP A 265 0.37 -0.84 -9.95
CA TRP A 265 -0.30 0.32 -10.51
C TRP A 265 0.60 1.07 -11.51
N LEU A 266 1.86 1.33 -11.17
CA LEU A 266 2.81 1.99 -12.08
C LEU A 266 3.09 1.15 -13.34
N SER A 267 3.13 -0.18 -13.21
CA SER A 267 3.25 -1.08 -14.36
C SER A 267 2.05 -0.93 -15.30
N TYR A 268 0.84 -0.91 -14.73
CA TYR A 268 -0.39 -0.70 -15.50
C TYR A 268 -0.38 0.66 -16.22
N LEU A 269 0.00 1.76 -15.56
CA LEU A 269 0.09 3.09 -16.18
C LEU A 269 1.06 3.12 -17.37
N ARG A 270 2.11 2.31 -17.34
CA ARG A 270 3.12 2.17 -18.41
C ARG A 270 2.71 1.22 -19.53
N GLY A 271 1.46 0.78 -19.56
CA GLY A 271 0.95 -0.14 -20.59
C GLY A 271 1.07 -1.62 -20.23
N GLY A 272 1.44 -1.98 -19.01
CA GLY A 272 1.49 -3.36 -18.52
C GLY A 272 0.11 -4.01 -18.37
N ALA A 273 0.09 -5.34 -18.17
CA ALA A 273 -1.11 -6.11 -17.93
C ALA A 273 -1.82 -5.70 -16.62
N SER A 274 -3.14 -5.88 -16.60
CA SER A 274 -3.99 -5.57 -15.45
C SER A 274 -3.98 -6.63 -14.35
N SER A 275 -3.40 -7.80 -14.58
CA SER A 275 -3.49 -8.96 -13.67
C SER A 275 -3.05 -8.63 -12.23
N LEU A 276 -1.90 -7.97 -12.05
CA LEU A 276 -1.43 -7.55 -10.72
C LEU A 276 -2.34 -6.47 -10.11
N LEU A 277 -2.82 -5.54 -10.92
CA LEU A 277 -3.70 -4.46 -10.41
C LEU A 277 -5.06 -5.01 -9.99
N ARG A 278 -5.57 -6.04 -10.67
CA ARG A 278 -6.78 -6.78 -10.21
C ARG A 278 -6.57 -7.42 -8.85
N ARG A 279 -5.38 -7.97 -8.57
CA ARG A 279 -5.03 -8.53 -7.25
C ARG A 279 -4.95 -7.44 -6.19
N VAL A 280 -4.45 -6.24 -6.53
CA VAL A 280 -4.51 -5.08 -5.62
C VAL A 280 -5.96 -4.72 -5.28
N CYS A 281 -6.85 -4.71 -6.27
CA CYS A 281 -8.28 -4.48 -6.00
C CYS A 281 -8.87 -5.54 -5.07
N ALA A 282 -8.52 -6.82 -5.26
CA ALA A 282 -8.97 -7.90 -4.39
C ALA A 282 -8.41 -7.77 -2.96
N HIS A 283 -7.14 -7.37 -2.82
CA HIS A 283 -6.50 -7.10 -1.53
C HIS A 283 -7.24 -6.00 -0.76
N ASN A 284 -7.40 -4.82 -1.36
CA ASN A 284 -8.09 -3.69 -0.74
C ASN A 284 -9.58 -4.01 -0.44
N HIS A 285 -10.27 -4.80 -1.31
CA HIS A 285 -11.61 -5.29 -1.03
C HIS A 285 -11.65 -6.11 0.28
N GLN A 286 -10.71 -7.06 0.42
CA GLN A 286 -10.62 -7.90 1.61
C GLN A 286 -10.30 -7.06 2.85
N ASP A 287 -9.43 -6.05 2.74
CA ASP A 287 -9.07 -5.19 3.87
C ASP A 287 -10.31 -4.49 4.44
N VAL A 288 -11.13 -3.83 3.62
CA VAL A 288 -12.31 -3.12 4.12
C VAL A 288 -13.39 -4.06 4.67
N VAL A 289 -13.53 -5.26 4.12
CA VAL A 289 -14.41 -6.31 4.68
C VAL A 289 -13.90 -6.77 6.04
N THR A 290 -12.59 -6.97 6.15
CA THR A 290 -11.94 -7.34 7.40
C THR A 290 -12.16 -6.30 8.49
N LEU A 291 -12.13 -4.99 8.15
CA LEU A 291 -12.40 -3.93 9.13
C LEU A 291 -13.79 -4.04 9.74
N ALA A 292 -14.82 -4.30 8.94
CA ALA A 292 -16.19 -4.47 9.43
C ALA A 292 -16.30 -5.66 10.39
N ARG A 293 -15.72 -6.81 10.02
CA ARG A 293 -15.69 -8.01 10.87
C ARG A 293 -14.88 -7.80 12.14
N LEU A 294 -13.75 -7.10 12.03
CA LEU A 294 -12.89 -6.81 13.17
C LEU A 294 -13.58 -5.90 14.19
N MET A 295 -14.30 -4.87 13.71
CA MET A 295 -15.09 -3.99 14.57
C MET A 295 -16.09 -4.81 15.40
N GLN A 296 -16.91 -5.65 14.77
CA GLN A 296 -17.86 -6.53 15.45
C GLN A 296 -17.15 -7.43 16.48
N ARG A 297 -16.06 -8.07 16.05
CA ARG A 297 -15.33 -9.00 16.91
C ARG A 297 -14.70 -8.34 18.12
N LEU A 298 -14.18 -7.12 18.00
CA LEU A 298 -13.61 -6.38 19.13
C LEU A 298 -14.69 -5.98 20.14
N VAL A 299 -15.88 -5.61 19.68
CA VAL A 299 -17.05 -5.34 20.55
C VAL A 299 -17.44 -6.61 21.29
N GLU A 300 -17.71 -7.72 20.59
CA GLU A 300 -18.10 -9.01 21.18
C GLU A 300 -17.13 -9.49 22.26
N VAL A 301 -15.83 -9.43 21.97
CA VAL A 301 -14.79 -9.89 22.89
C VAL A 301 -14.76 -9.01 24.14
N HIS A 302 -14.92 -7.68 23.99
CA HIS A 302 -14.93 -6.76 25.12
C HIS A 302 -16.16 -6.96 26.01
N GLU A 303 -17.34 -7.12 25.41
CA GLU A 303 -18.59 -7.36 26.13
C GLU A 303 -18.57 -8.70 26.87
N ALA A 304 -18.04 -9.77 26.26
CA ALA A 304 -17.90 -11.07 26.90
C ALA A 304 -17.01 -11.02 28.14
N GLU A 305 -15.92 -10.24 28.11
CA GLU A 305 -15.03 -10.05 29.26
C GLU A 305 -15.67 -9.22 30.36
N SER A 306 -16.37 -8.15 29.99
CA SER A 306 -17.06 -7.29 30.96
C SER A 306 -18.13 -8.08 31.70
N ASN A 307 -18.88 -8.95 30.99
CA ASN A 307 -19.88 -9.83 31.58
C ASN A 307 -19.28 -10.94 32.45
N ALA A 308 -18.05 -11.37 32.17
CA ALA A 308 -17.38 -12.40 33.00
C ALA A 308 -16.70 -11.82 34.24
N ALA A 309 -16.49 -10.51 34.30
CA ALA A 309 -15.86 -9.81 35.42
C ALA A 309 -16.85 -9.21 36.43
N GLY A 310 -18.16 -9.13 36.08
CA GLY A 310 -19.24 -8.66 36.94
C GLY A 310 -20.04 -9.81 37.53
#